data_7e7be8fe41e391985adedae0b8c1f70d
#
_entry.id   7e7be8fe41e391985adedae0b8c1f70d
#
_cell.length_a   1.000
_cell.length_b   1.000
_cell.length_c   1.000
_cell.angle_alpha   90.00
_cell.angle_beta   90.00
_cell.angle_gamma   90.00
#
_symmetry.space_group_name_H-M   'P 1'
#
loop_
_entity.id
_entity.type
_entity.pdbx_description
1 polymer ?
#
loop_
_entity_poly.entity_id
_entity_poly.type
_entity_poly.pdbx_seq_one_letter_code
_entity_poly.pdbx_strand_id
1 'polypeptide(L)'
;MPFLTDRYYLNFYGGEPLLRYKLIKQTLSFLDEKNKEFKKEAHYSITTNGSLVTKDTIRTFSKHEFSVVFSFDGLAQNFHRKQGSFEGAVSHIEEILKFPNIQLEINSVFTSDTVDYIAGSMAFIMELGVKNIDLSFSLIQPWDQHSLGRLKGEMAKLRKLLVSHYRKSREIPVINFREDNSGGFFYCAGGQDRLAITSEEHIWGCDLFADYFRGKENSSEYHDYFFGNLDIFTKNYEKIFPIISSNYAKLSLNNFRSAGMECLFCSNLEKCTICPVAASFTGFAIGEIPPFVCEIQKIRIREKEKFRKEIQKI
;
A
#
# COMPACT_ATOMS: atom_id res chain seq x y z
N MET A 1 5.14 19.22 -19.02
CA MET A 1 4.38 18.41 -18.06
C MET A 1 2.85 18.54 -18.22
N PRO A 2 2.28 18.30 -19.40
CA PRO A 2 0.85 18.55 -19.67
C PRO A 2 -0.09 17.59 -18.93
N PHE A 3 0.43 16.42 -18.48
CA PHE A 3 -0.38 15.36 -17.86
C PHE A 3 -0.45 15.44 -16.33
N LEU A 4 0.31 16.35 -15.71
CA LEU A 4 0.33 16.50 -14.27
C LEU A 4 -0.58 17.65 -13.84
N THR A 5 -1.36 17.42 -12.80
CA THR A 5 -2.11 18.46 -12.09
C THR A 5 -1.16 19.47 -11.44
N ASP A 6 -1.66 20.57 -10.89
CA ASP A 6 -0.82 21.58 -10.20
C ASP A 6 -0.13 20.98 -8.97
N ARG A 7 -0.78 20.04 -8.32
CA ARG A 7 -0.20 19.19 -7.28
C ARG A 7 -0.14 17.76 -7.76
N TYR A 8 1.01 17.09 -7.61
CA TYR A 8 1.18 15.70 -7.99
C TYR A 8 2.03 14.94 -6.98
N TYR A 9 1.87 13.61 -6.98
CA TYR A 9 2.61 12.69 -6.14
C TYR A 9 3.57 11.88 -6.99
N LEU A 10 4.84 11.80 -6.56
CA LEU A 10 5.83 10.92 -7.17
C LEU A 10 6.31 9.92 -6.13
N ASN A 11 6.01 8.64 -6.36
CA ASN A 11 6.45 7.55 -5.51
C ASN A 11 7.62 6.79 -6.16
N PHE A 12 8.74 6.72 -5.45
CA PHE A 12 9.84 5.84 -5.81
C PHE A 12 9.57 4.45 -5.25
N TYR A 13 9.30 3.51 -6.13
CA TYR A 13 8.87 2.16 -5.80
C TYR A 13 9.64 1.12 -6.62
N GLY A 14 9.51 -0.17 -6.29
CA GLY A 14 10.11 -1.29 -6.99
C GLY A 14 10.68 -2.33 -6.03
N GLY A 15 11.69 -3.10 -6.42
CA GLY A 15 12.33 -4.06 -5.53
C GLY A 15 12.98 -3.37 -4.31
N GLU A 16 13.98 -2.50 -4.55
CA GLU A 16 14.53 -1.57 -3.57
C GLU A 16 14.99 -0.30 -4.30
N PRO A 17 14.26 0.81 -4.18
CA PRO A 17 14.56 2.02 -4.94
C PRO A 17 15.90 2.66 -4.57
N LEU A 18 16.38 2.47 -3.34
CA LEU A 18 17.67 3.01 -2.90
C LEU A 18 18.88 2.39 -3.61
N LEU A 19 18.72 1.25 -4.29
CA LEU A 19 19.74 0.75 -5.24
C LEU A 19 20.04 1.76 -6.36
N ARG A 20 19.09 2.63 -6.66
CA ARG A 20 19.20 3.70 -7.68
C ARG A 20 19.20 5.09 -7.05
N TYR A 21 19.72 5.24 -5.85
CA TYR A 21 19.70 6.50 -5.10
C TYR A 21 20.30 7.68 -5.89
N LYS A 22 21.36 7.44 -6.69
CA LYS A 22 21.92 8.48 -7.57
C LYS A 22 20.87 9.00 -8.56
N LEU A 23 20.09 8.10 -9.16
CA LEU A 23 19.01 8.47 -10.08
C LEU A 23 17.90 9.24 -9.35
N ILE A 24 17.53 8.82 -8.14
CA ILE A 24 16.56 9.56 -7.31
C ILE A 24 17.02 11.02 -7.12
N LYS A 25 18.28 11.25 -6.72
CA LYS A 25 18.82 12.61 -6.56
C LYS A 25 18.79 13.42 -7.86
N GLN A 26 19.11 12.80 -8.99
CA GLN A 26 19.05 13.46 -10.32
C GLN A 26 17.60 13.83 -10.66
N THR A 27 16.65 12.93 -10.42
CA THR A 27 15.23 13.19 -10.64
C THR A 27 14.73 14.35 -9.78
N LEU A 28 15.07 14.37 -8.48
CA LEU A 28 14.70 15.47 -7.59
C LEU A 28 15.26 16.82 -8.07
N SER A 29 16.55 16.86 -8.43
CA SER A 29 17.16 18.11 -8.96
C SER A 29 16.48 18.58 -10.23
N PHE A 30 16.18 17.68 -11.16
CA PHE A 30 15.45 18.02 -12.39
C PHE A 30 14.03 18.54 -12.09
N LEU A 31 13.33 17.90 -11.16
CA LEU A 31 11.97 18.29 -10.79
C LEU A 31 11.95 19.61 -10.02
N ASP A 32 12.95 19.90 -9.19
CA ASP A 32 13.08 21.20 -8.50
C ASP A 32 13.13 22.38 -9.49
N GLU A 33 13.82 22.21 -10.62
CA GLU A 33 13.87 23.20 -11.69
C GLU A 33 12.54 23.29 -12.44
N LYS A 34 12.02 22.14 -12.88
CA LYS A 34 10.79 22.09 -13.68
C LYS A 34 9.54 22.51 -12.90
N ASN A 35 9.46 22.22 -11.63
CA ASN A 35 8.34 22.65 -10.80
C ASN A 35 8.31 24.17 -10.64
N LYS A 36 9.47 24.83 -10.56
CA LYS A 36 9.55 26.29 -10.55
C LYS A 36 9.11 26.86 -11.90
N GLU A 37 9.58 26.28 -13.01
CA GLU A 37 9.23 26.71 -14.36
C GLU A 37 7.72 26.59 -14.62
N PHE A 38 7.10 25.48 -14.24
CA PHE A 38 5.69 25.18 -14.50
C PHE A 38 4.74 25.51 -13.34
N LYS A 39 5.24 26.09 -12.24
CA LYS A 39 4.49 26.41 -11.01
C LYS A 39 3.71 25.20 -10.46
N LYS A 40 4.37 24.05 -10.38
CA LYS A 40 3.79 22.80 -9.85
C LYS A 40 4.36 22.46 -8.49
N GLU A 41 3.56 21.77 -7.68
CA GLU A 41 3.92 21.27 -6.36
C GLU A 41 4.03 19.74 -6.40
N ALA A 42 5.19 19.21 -6.06
CA ALA A 42 5.45 17.78 -5.99
C ALA A 42 5.45 17.29 -4.54
N HIS A 43 4.76 16.19 -4.27
CA HIS A 43 4.89 15.43 -3.04
C HIS A 43 5.67 14.15 -3.35
N TYR A 44 6.76 13.96 -2.64
CA TYR A 44 7.63 12.81 -2.86
C TYR A 44 7.39 11.71 -1.83
N SER A 45 7.33 10.49 -2.29
CA SER A 45 7.30 9.31 -1.42
C SER A 45 8.27 8.23 -1.89
N ILE A 46 8.66 7.37 -0.97
CA ILE A 46 9.52 6.22 -1.24
C ILE A 46 9.06 5.04 -0.41
N THR A 47 9.02 3.85 -1.03
CA THR A 47 8.80 2.60 -0.31
C THR A 47 10.12 1.83 -0.28
N THR A 48 10.67 1.60 0.91
CA THR A 48 11.98 0.97 1.09
C THR A 48 11.96 -0.14 2.14
N ASN A 49 12.78 -1.17 1.94
CA ASN A 49 13.04 -2.19 2.95
C ASN A 49 14.06 -1.73 4.01
N GLY A 50 14.59 -0.53 3.89
CA GLY A 50 15.51 0.10 4.83
C GLY A 50 16.96 -0.37 4.77
N SER A 51 17.30 -1.44 4.04
CA SER A 51 18.64 -2.03 4.06
C SER A 51 19.76 -1.12 3.53
N LEU A 52 19.40 -0.11 2.73
CA LEU A 52 20.31 0.85 2.12
C LEU A 52 20.11 2.28 2.66
N VAL A 53 19.37 2.45 3.73
CA VAL A 53 19.19 3.73 4.38
C VAL A 53 20.53 4.19 5.00
N THR A 54 20.89 5.43 4.76
CA THR A 54 22.11 6.09 5.26
C THR A 54 21.78 7.48 5.77
N LYS A 55 22.72 8.12 6.46
CA LYS A 55 22.56 9.52 6.88
C LYS A 55 22.34 10.48 5.70
N ASP A 56 22.91 10.17 4.51
CA ASP A 56 22.73 10.98 3.30
C ASP A 56 21.32 10.83 2.75
N THR A 57 20.77 9.60 2.70
CA THR A 57 19.39 9.37 2.28
C THR A 57 18.40 10.05 3.23
N ILE A 58 18.59 9.96 4.54
CA ILE A 58 17.72 10.62 5.53
C ILE A 58 17.76 12.14 5.37
N ARG A 59 18.94 12.74 5.14
CA ARG A 59 19.03 14.19 4.86
C ARG A 59 18.29 14.58 3.59
N THR A 60 18.36 13.76 2.54
CA THR A 60 17.61 13.99 1.29
C THR A 60 16.11 13.88 1.52
N PHE A 61 15.66 12.89 2.28
CA PHE A 61 14.24 12.74 2.64
C PHE A 61 13.75 13.95 3.46
N SER A 62 14.54 14.38 4.45
CA SER A 62 14.21 15.55 5.25
C SER A 62 14.16 16.83 4.40
N LYS A 63 15.16 17.05 3.52
CA LYS A 63 15.20 18.24 2.65
C LYS A 63 13.99 18.39 1.75
N HIS A 64 13.47 17.29 1.24
CA HIS A 64 12.34 17.27 0.30
C HIS A 64 11.02 16.81 0.95
N GLU A 65 10.94 16.76 2.27
CA GLU A 65 9.75 16.42 3.06
C GLU A 65 9.06 15.11 2.62
N PHE A 66 9.87 14.07 2.44
CA PHE A 66 9.38 12.78 1.95
C PHE A 66 8.36 12.13 2.88
N SER A 67 7.38 11.48 2.27
CA SER A 67 6.64 10.37 2.91
C SER A 67 7.43 9.08 2.72
N VAL A 68 7.95 8.53 3.80
CA VAL A 68 8.75 7.30 3.79
C VAL A 68 7.89 6.14 4.26
N VAL A 69 7.54 5.23 3.35
CA VAL A 69 6.91 3.95 3.66
C VAL A 69 8.02 2.92 3.91
N PHE A 70 8.25 2.61 5.17
CA PHE A 70 9.30 1.69 5.57
C PHE A 70 8.72 0.29 5.79
N SER A 71 9.21 -0.67 5.04
CA SER A 71 8.76 -2.06 5.13
C SER A 71 9.37 -2.76 6.34
N PHE A 72 8.59 -2.96 7.40
CA PHE A 72 9.03 -3.59 8.64
C PHE A 72 7.91 -4.40 9.29
N ASP A 73 8.12 -5.70 9.49
CA ASP A 73 7.10 -6.62 9.97
C ASP A 73 7.18 -6.85 11.49
N GLY A 74 7.86 -5.95 12.22
CA GLY A 74 8.00 -6.05 13.67
C GLY A 74 8.68 -7.36 14.09
N LEU A 75 8.11 -8.07 15.06
CA LEU A 75 8.65 -9.33 15.58
C LEU A 75 8.71 -10.45 14.53
N ALA A 76 7.96 -10.32 13.43
CA ALA A 76 7.98 -11.27 12.31
C ALA A 76 9.08 -10.97 11.27
N GLN A 77 9.85 -9.89 11.42
CA GLN A 77 10.81 -9.40 10.44
C GLN A 77 11.76 -10.49 9.91
N ASN A 78 12.34 -11.28 10.78
CA ASN A 78 13.33 -12.29 10.40
C ASN A 78 12.73 -13.57 9.78
N PHE A 79 11.40 -13.72 9.72
CA PHE A 79 10.72 -14.86 9.10
C PHE A 79 10.55 -14.71 7.59
N HIS A 80 10.20 -13.51 7.14
CA HIS A 80 9.86 -13.25 5.74
C HIS A 80 10.87 -12.38 5.02
N ARG A 81 11.62 -11.58 5.77
CA ARG A 81 12.66 -10.73 5.23
C ARG A 81 14.04 -11.34 5.46
N LYS A 82 15.08 -10.64 5.07
CA LYS A 82 16.45 -11.10 5.27
C LYS A 82 16.70 -11.35 6.76
N GLN A 83 17.14 -12.55 7.09
CA GLN A 83 17.50 -12.92 8.46
C GLN A 83 18.55 -11.94 9.01
N GLY A 84 18.39 -11.51 10.27
CA GLY A 84 19.24 -10.50 10.92
C GLY A 84 18.98 -9.07 10.47
N SER A 85 17.88 -8.78 9.75
CA SER A 85 17.55 -7.40 9.36
C SER A 85 16.78 -6.62 10.42
N PHE A 86 16.36 -7.25 11.52
CA PHE A 86 15.52 -6.63 12.55
C PHE A 86 16.21 -5.44 13.21
N GLU A 87 17.41 -5.63 13.75
CA GLU A 87 18.14 -4.60 14.50
C GLU A 87 18.51 -3.40 13.60
N GLY A 88 18.91 -3.68 12.36
CA GLY A 88 19.21 -2.64 11.38
C GLY A 88 17.97 -1.81 11.02
N ALA A 89 16.82 -2.47 10.84
CA ALA A 89 15.56 -1.79 10.56
C ALA A 89 15.12 -0.90 11.74
N VAL A 90 15.20 -1.41 12.98
CA VAL A 90 14.88 -0.64 14.18
C VAL A 90 15.75 0.60 14.28
N SER A 91 17.09 0.44 14.12
CA SER A 91 18.03 1.56 14.17
C SER A 91 17.72 2.64 13.12
N HIS A 92 17.37 2.24 11.89
CA HIS A 92 17.00 3.19 10.84
C HIS A 92 15.66 3.89 11.11
N ILE A 93 14.69 3.18 11.66
CA ILE A 93 13.39 3.76 12.07
C ILE A 93 13.62 4.83 13.14
N GLU A 94 14.41 4.53 14.19
CA GLU A 94 14.76 5.47 15.25
C GLU A 94 15.50 6.71 14.72
N GLU A 95 16.41 6.53 13.75
CA GLU A 95 17.10 7.66 13.10
C GLU A 95 16.14 8.54 12.29
N ILE A 96 15.21 7.95 11.51
CA ILE A 96 14.22 8.69 10.72
C ILE A 96 13.27 9.48 11.64
N LEU A 97 12.86 8.91 12.77
CA LEU A 97 11.96 9.57 13.74
C LEU A 97 12.54 10.85 14.35
N LYS A 98 13.86 11.05 14.28
CA LYS A 98 14.51 12.32 14.72
C LYS A 98 14.23 13.49 13.77
N PHE A 99 13.66 13.25 12.58
CA PHE A 99 13.38 14.25 11.57
C PHE A 99 11.87 14.47 11.42
N PRO A 100 11.28 15.44 12.10
CA PRO A 100 9.83 15.63 12.18
C PRO A 100 9.18 16.02 10.84
N ASN A 101 9.95 16.48 9.87
CA ASN A 101 9.51 16.79 8.51
C ASN A 101 9.51 15.58 7.56
N ILE A 102 10.00 14.41 8.00
CA ILE A 102 9.79 13.15 7.29
C ILE A 102 8.51 12.51 7.81
N GLN A 103 7.58 12.22 6.91
CA GLN A 103 6.36 11.49 7.25
C GLN A 103 6.65 9.99 7.20
N LEU A 104 6.98 9.40 8.35
CA LEU A 104 7.26 7.97 8.44
C LEU A 104 5.96 7.18 8.59
N GLU A 105 5.78 6.19 7.70
CA GLU A 105 4.79 5.13 7.79
C GLU A 105 5.49 3.77 7.80
N ILE A 106 5.11 2.89 8.70
CA ILE A 106 5.56 1.50 8.68
C ILE A 106 4.50 0.66 7.97
N ASN A 107 4.90 -0.04 6.91
CA ASN A 107 4.07 -1.05 6.26
C ASN A 107 4.50 -2.44 6.74
N SER A 108 3.62 -3.10 7.50
CA SER A 108 3.81 -4.45 8.03
C SER A 108 2.92 -5.43 7.29
N VAL A 109 3.51 -6.45 6.68
CA VAL A 109 2.80 -7.46 5.89
C VAL A 109 2.88 -8.82 6.58
N PHE A 110 1.73 -9.42 6.91
CA PHE A 110 1.64 -10.72 7.54
C PHE A 110 1.06 -11.76 6.59
N THR A 111 1.52 -13.00 6.75
CA THR A 111 1.05 -14.19 6.04
C THR A 111 0.33 -15.12 7.02
N SER A 112 -0.25 -16.22 6.49
CA SER A 112 -0.79 -17.30 7.32
C SER A 112 0.21 -17.85 8.34
N ASP A 113 1.52 -17.82 8.01
CA ASP A 113 2.56 -18.38 8.88
C ASP A 113 3.00 -17.41 9.99
N THR A 114 2.86 -16.11 9.77
CA THR A 114 3.27 -15.07 10.74
C THR A 114 2.11 -14.40 11.45
N VAL A 115 0.90 -14.89 11.28
CA VAL A 115 -0.32 -14.31 11.86
C VAL A 115 -0.22 -14.12 13.40
N ASP A 116 0.44 -15.02 14.11
CA ASP A 116 0.55 -14.95 15.57
C ASP A 116 1.43 -13.80 16.09
N TYR A 117 2.18 -13.15 15.22
CA TYR A 117 3.03 -12.02 15.58
C TYR A 117 2.33 -10.66 15.46
N ILE A 118 1.10 -10.59 14.93
CA ILE A 118 0.43 -9.32 14.60
C ILE A 118 0.35 -8.38 15.80
N ALA A 119 -0.32 -8.79 16.88
CA ALA A 119 -0.55 -7.93 18.03
C ALA A 119 0.76 -7.51 18.71
N GLY A 120 1.71 -8.44 18.85
CA GLY A 120 3.03 -8.16 19.41
C GLY A 120 3.86 -7.21 18.55
N SER A 121 3.85 -7.40 17.22
CA SER A 121 4.55 -6.50 16.28
C SER A 121 3.98 -5.09 16.30
N MET A 122 2.65 -4.95 16.32
CA MET A 122 2.02 -3.63 16.40
C MET A 122 2.34 -2.94 17.73
N ALA A 123 2.34 -3.68 18.85
CA ALA A 123 2.76 -3.14 20.15
C ALA A 123 4.20 -2.62 20.09
N PHE A 124 5.13 -3.43 19.60
CA PHE A 124 6.53 -3.08 19.47
C PHE A 124 6.76 -1.82 18.60
N ILE A 125 6.12 -1.76 17.41
CA ILE A 125 6.26 -0.62 16.51
C ILE A 125 5.68 0.67 17.14
N MET A 126 4.58 0.55 17.88
CA MET A 126 4.01 1.68 18.64
C MET A 126 4.95 2.15 19.75
N GLU A 127 5.66 1.23 20.44
CA GLU A 127 6.64 1.55 21.48
C GLU A 127 7.86 2.30 20.93
N LEU A 128 8.23 2.08 19.65
CA LEU A 128 9.26 2.88 18.96
C LEU A 128 8.82 4.34 18.72
N GLY A 129 7.54 4.67 18.95
CA GLY A 129 6.99 6.01 18.73
C GLY A 129 6.44 6.25 17.31
N VAL A 130 6.27 5.21 16.51
CA VAL A 130 5.69 5.32 15.16
C VAL A 130 4.20 5.63 15.26
N LYS A 131 3.75 6.65 14.52
CA LYS A 131 2.37 7.14 14.53
C LYS A 131 1.52 6.66 13.35
N ASN A 132 2.14 6.15 12.29
CA ASN A 132 1.46 5.64 11.11
C ASN A 132 1.93 4.22 10.80
N ILE A 133 1.06 3.25 11.05
CA ILE A 133 1.35 1.83 10.83
C ILE A 133 0.26 1.25 9.93
N ASP A 134 0.60 0.82 8.72
CA ASP A 134 -0.28 0.06 7.86
C ASP A 134 -0.13 -1.44 8.13
N LEU A 135 -1.22 -2.06 8.53
CA LEU A 135 -1.32 -3.50 8.75
C LEU A 135 -1.90 -4.16 7.51
N SER A 136 -1.05 -4.81 6.76
CA SER A 136 -1.42 -5.50 5.52
C SER A 136 -1.32 -7.03 5.66
N PHE A 137 -2.10 -7.74 4.83
CA PHE A 137 -2.07 -9.20 4.74
C PHE A 137 -1.65 -9.62 3.35
N SER A 138 -0.72 -10.57 3.27
CA SER A 138 -0.33 -11.15 1.99
C SER A 138 -1.49 -11.94 1.40
N LEU A 139 -1.86 -11.61 0.16
CA LEU A 139 -2.93 -12.28 -0.58
C LEU A 139 -2.39 -13.21 -1.67
N ILE A 140 -1.07 -13.34 -1.79
CA ILE A 140 -0.41 -14.20 -2.78
C ILE A 140 -0.35 -15.68 -2.35
N GLN A 141 -0.71 -15.96 -1.10
CA GLN A 141 -0.80 -17.30 -0.55
C GLN A 141 -2.19 -17.50 0.07
N PRO A 142 -2.80 -18.70 -0.10
CA PRO A 142 -4.08 -19.00 0.53
C PRO A 142 -3.98 -19.01 2.07
N TRP A 143 -5.06 -18.58 2.71
CA TRP A 143 -5.26 -18.71 4.16
C TRP A 143 -6.30 -19.80 4.41
N ASP A 144 -5.94 -20.81 5.18
CA ASP A 144 -6.84 -21.87 5.58
C ASP A 144 -7.72 -21.46 6.77
N GLN A 145 -8.67 -22.30 7.14
CA GLN A 145 -9.58 -22.03 8.27
C GLN A 145 -8.86 -21.92 9.61
N HIS A 146 -7.72 -22.63 9.78
CA HIS A 146 -6.92 -22.55 10.99
C HIS A 146 -6.24 -21.19 11.11
N SER A 147 -5.54 -20.72 10.08
CA SER A 147 -4.88 -19.40 10.05
C SER A 147 -5.88 -18.26 10.14
N LEU A 148 -7.07 -18.37 9.51
CA LEU A 148 -8.16 -17.41 9.68
C LEU A 148 -8.71 -17.39 11.12
N GLY A 149 -8.73 -18.54 11.79
CA GLY A 149 -9.08 -18.62 13.23
C GLY A 149 -8.07 -17.88 14.11
N ARG A 150 -6.76 -18.08 13.86
CA ARG A 150 -5.68 -17.34 14.55
C ARG A 150 -5.75 -15.84 14.27
N LEU A 151 -6.00 -15.46 13.02
CA LEU A 151 -6.18 -14.05 12.63
C LEU A 151 -7.31 -13.38 13.43
N LYS A 152 -8.45 -14.03 13.62
CA LYS A 152 -9.54 -13.52 14.46
C LYS A 152 -9.07 -13.24 15.89
N GLY A 153 -8.26 -14.13 16.46
CA GLY A 153 -7.67 -13.99 17.79
C GLY A 153 -6.71 -12.79 17.87
N GLU A 154 -5.78 -12.69 16.94
CA GLU A 154 -4.77 -11.62 16.90
C GLU A 154 -5.40 -10.24 16.67
N MET A 155 -6.36 -10.13 15.76
CA MET A 155 -7.07 -8.88 15.52
C MET A 155 -7.88 -8.43 16.76
N ALA A 156 -8.42 -9.37 17.54
CA ALA A 156 -9.08 -9.06 18.80
C ALA A 156 -8.10 -8.60 19.89
N LYS A 157 -6.88 -9.19 19.95
CA LYS A 157 -5.79 -8.72 20.83
C LYS A 157 -5.36 -7.31 20.45
N LEU A 158 -5.10 -7.07 19.15
CA LEU A 158 -4.75 -5.76 18.63
C LEU A 158 -5.79 -4.71 18.94
N ARG A 159 -7.08 -4.99 18.76
CA ARG A 159 -8.16 -4.08 19.14
C ARG A 159 -8.07 -3.67 20.60
N LYS A 160 -7.89 -4.64 21.52
CA LYS A 160 -7.77 -4.34 22.97
C LYS A 160 -6.55 -3.47 23.26
N LEU A 161 -5.41 -3.74 22.61
CA LEU A 161 -4.20 -2.93 22.69
C LEU A 161 -4.47 -1.47 22.25
N LEU A 162 -5.12 -1.29 21.09
CA LEU A 162 -5.43 0.03 20.56
C LEU A 162 -6.44 0.80 21.44
N VAL A 163 -7.44 0.14 22.02
CA VAL A 163 -8.35 0.76 22.99
C VAL A 163 -7.59 1.24 24.23
N SER A 164 -6.67 0.42 24.75
CA SER A 164 -5.82 0.82 25.89
C SER A 164 -4.91 1.99 25.54
N HIS A 165 -4.31 1.99 24.34
CA HIS A 165 -3.49 3.09 23.86
C HIS A 165 -4.31 4.38 23.70
N TYR A 166 -5.49 4.30 23.06
CA TYR A 166 -6.37 5.45 22.84
C TYR A 166 -6.83 6.10 24.15
N ARG A 167 -7.06 5.31 25.20
CA ARG A 167 -7.39 5.86 26.53
C ARG A 167 -6.31 6.79 27.07
N LYS A 168 -5.04 6.51 26.77
CA LYS A 168 -3.88 7.26 27.27
C LYS A 168 -3.48 8.44 26.37
N SER A 169 -3.47 8.24 25.06
CA SER A 169 -2.89 9.17 24.10
C SER A 169 -3.89 9.90 23.22
N ARG A 170 -5.11 9.37 23.08
CA ARG A 170 -6.11 9.80 22.08
C ARG A 170 -5.63 9.62 20.63
N GLU A 171 -4.57 8.86 20.41
CA GLU A 171 -4.02 8.55 19.10
C GLU A 171 -4.44 7.15 18.64
N ILE A 172 -4.52 6.98 17.30
CA ILE A 172 -4.78 5.68 16.64
C ILE A 172 -3.62 5.43 15.66
N PRO A 173 -2.52 4.80 16.12
CA PRO A 173 -1.32 4.60 15.29
C PRO A 173 -1.54 3.66 14.10
N VAL A 174 -2.34 2.60 14.26
CA VAL A 174 -2.66 1.66 13.18
C VAL A 174 -3.72 2.27 12.28
N ILE A 175 -3.31 2.70 11.07
CA ILE A 175 -4.16 3.49 10.17
C ILE A 175 -5.41 2.75 9.71
N ASN A 176 -5.36 1.41 9.64
CA ASN A 176 -6.50 0.57 9.28
C ASN A 176 -7.68 0.64 10.28
N PHE A 177 -7.46 1.18 11.49
CA PHE A 177 -8.48 1.40 12.50
C PHE A 177 -9.00 2.85 12.54
N ARG A 178 -8.39 3.78 11.81
CA ARG A 178 -8.87 5.16 11.68
C ARG A 178 -10.18 5.23 10.92
N GLU A 179 -10.84 6.37 10.99
CA GLU A 179 -12.03 6.60 10.16
C GLU A 179 -11.68 6.62 8.68
N ASP A 180 -12.54 6.02 7.88
CA ASP A 180 -12.47 6.15 6.44
C ASP A 180 -13.25 7.41 6.07
N ASN A 181 -12.54 8.43 5.61
CA ASN A 181 -13.15 9.67 5.11
C ASN A 181 -13.65 9.52 3.65
N SER A 182 -13.44 8.36 3.03
CA SER A 182 -13.94 8.04 1.70
C SER A 182 -15.39 7.57 1.82
N GLY A 183 -16.35 8.46 1.62
CA GLY A 183 -17.74 8.05 1.41
C GLY A 183 -17.89 7.35 0.07
N GLY A 184 -18.50 6.15 0.06
CA GLY A 184 -18.78 5.43 -1.16
C GLY A 184 -18.09 4.07 -1.30
N PHE A 185 -18.32 3.44 -2.44
CA PHE A 185 -17.76 2.13 -2.73
C PHE A 185 -16.29 2.25 -3.14
N PHE A 186 -15.48 1.27 -2.74
CA PHE A 186 -14.11 1.18 -3.21
C PHE A 186 -14.06 1.04 -4.72
N TYR A 187 -13.21 1.83 -5.34
CA TYR A 187 -12.81 1.72 -6.74
C TYR A 187 -11.27 1.72 -6.84
N CYS A 188 -10.76 1.12 -7.91
CA CYS A 188 -9.33 1.12 -8.16
C CYS A 188 -8.89 2.46 -8.76
N ALA A 189 -8.02 3.20 -8.06
CA ALA A 189 -7.43 4.45 -8.57
C ALA A 189 -6.37 4.22 -9.67
N GLY A 190 -5.92 2.97 -9.85
CA GLY A 190 -4.97 2.61 -10.91
C GLY A 190 -5.50 2.99 -12.28
N GLY A 191 -4.64 3.55 -13.13
CA GLY A 191 -5.02 3.94 -14.49
C GLY A 191 -5.99 5.10 -14.61
N GLN A 192 -6.43 5.70 -13.49
CA GLN A 192 -7.28 6.88 -13.43
C GLN A 192 -6.51 8.06 -12.82
N ASP A 193 -6.25 7.98 -11.52
CA ASP A 193 -5.52 9.01 -10.77
C ASP A 193 -4.05 8.64 -10.54
N ARG A 194 -3.64 7.45 -10.95
CA ARG A 194 -2.32 6.88 -10.74
C ARG A 194 -1.83 6.16 -11.99
N LEU A 195 -0.56 6.37 -12.31
CA LEU A 195 0.18 5.59 -13.30
C LEU A 195 1.49 5.09 -12.69
N ALA A 196 1.95 3.93 -13.14
CA ALA A 196 3.25 3.36 -12.82
C ALA A 196 4.11 3.29 -14.09
N ILE A 197 5.38 3.67 -13.98
CA ILE A 197 6.38 3.56 -15.04
C ILE A 197 7.41 2.54 -14.56
N THR A 198 7.57 1.45 -15.31
CA THR A 198 8.55 0.40 -14.98
C THR A 198 9.96 0.76 -15.50
N SER A 199 10.96 -0.01 -15.07
CA SER A 199 12.34 0.12 -15.57
C SER A 199 12.48 -0.14 -17.08
N GLU A 200 11.54 -0.87 -17.67
CA GLU A 200 11.44 -1.14 -19.11
C GLU A 200 10.65 -0.05 -19.84
N GLU A 201 10.38 1.08 -19.19
CA GLU A 201 9.59 2.19 -19.73
C GLU A 201 8.14 1.82 -20.10
N HIS A 202 7.59 0.77 -19.50
CA HIS A 202 6.20 0.37 -19.67
C HIS A 202 5.30 1.17 -18.72
N ILE A 203 4.14 1.61 -19.23
CA ILE A 203 3.13 2.37 -18.47
C ILE A 203 1.97 1.47 -18.08
N TRP A 204 1.66 1.45 -16.79
CA TRP A 204 0.57 0.70 -16.17
C TRP A 204 -0.25 1.59 -15.23
N GLY A 205 -1.44 1.15 -14.85
CA GLY A 205 -2.25 1.83 -13.85
C GLY A 205 -1.65 1.81 -12.44
N CYS A 206 -0.91 0.74 -12.09
CA CYS A 206 -0.08 0.66 -10.89
C CYS A 206 0.97 -0.46 -11.04
N ASP A 207 1.88 -0.53 -10.10
CA ASP A 207 2.96 -1.52 -10.03
C ASP A 207 2.46 -2.97 -9.96
N LEU A 208 1.36 -3.24 -9.24
CA LEU A 208 0.80 -4.58 -9.15
C LEU A 208 0.29 -5.11 -10.50
N PHE A 209 -0.21 -4.24 -11.39
CA PHE A 209 -0.56 -4.65 -12.76
C PHE A 209 0.68 -5.02 -13.56
N ALA A 210 1.75 -4.22 -13.44
CA ALA A 210 3.03 -4.54 -14.07
C ALA A 210 3.56 -5.90 -13.63
N ASP A 211 3.50 -6.19 -12.33
CA ASP A 211 3.96 -7.48 -11.78
C ASP A 211 3.05 -8.65 -12.17
N TYR A 212 1.73 -8.45 -12.16
CA TYR A 212 0.75 -9.48 -12.53
C TYR A 212 0.88 -9.91 -13.98
N PHE A 213 1.10 -8.96 -14.88
CA PHE A 213 1.20 -9.22 -16.31
C PHE A 213 2.60 -9.56 -16.80
N ARG A 214 3.60 -9.58 -15.93
CA ARG A 214 4.96 -10.00 -16.29
C ARG A 214 4.95 -11.46 -16.77
N GLY A 215 5.39 -11.69 -18.02
CA GLY A 215 5.34 -12.99 -18.68
C GLY A 215 3.95 -13.41 -19.16
N LYS A 216 2.98 -12.50 -19.19
CA LYS A 216 1.62 -12.73 -19.69
C LYS A 216 1.26 -11.82 -20.87
N GLU A 217 2.25 -11.37 -21.64
CA GLU A 217 2.10 -10.39 -22.73
C GLU A 217 1.15 -10.88 -23.83
N ASN A 218 0.95 -12.19 -23.95
CA ASN A 218 0.06 -12.83 -24.92
C ASN A 218 -1.36 -13.06 -24.37
N SER A 219 -1.65 -12.68 -23.13
CA SER A 219 -3.02 -12.81 -22.60
C SER A 219 -3.94 -11.74 -23.19
N SER A 220 -5.21 -12.07 -23.39
CA SER A 220 -6.19 -11.11 -23.91
C SER A 220 -6.36 -9.89 -23.01
N GLU A 221 -6.25 -10.08 -21.68
CA GLU A 221 -6.41 -9.02 -20.70
C GLU A 221 -5.19 -8.07 -20.64
N TYR A 222 -4.02 -8.47 -21.13
CA TYR A 222 -2.82 -7.63 -21.08
C TYR A 222 -3.05 -6.27 -21.73
N HIS A 223 -3.61 -6.27 -22.94
CA HIS A 223 -3.84 -5.06 -23.73
C HIS A 223 -4.96 -4.18 -23.17
N ASP A 224 -5.85 -4.73 -22.35
CA ASP A 224 -6.90 -3.97 -21.69
C ASP A 224 -6.36 -3.02 -20.62
N TYR A 225 -5.21 -3.35 -20.02
CA TYR A 225 -4.61 -2.61 -18.91
C TYR A 225 -3.24 -2.00 -19.21
N PHE A 226 -2.67 -2.27 -20.38
CA PHE A 226 -1.36 -1.76 -20.78
C PHE A 226 -1.48 -0.45 -21.56
N PHE A 227 -0.95 0.63 -21.01
CA PHE A 227 -0.96 1.93 -21.68
C PHE A 227 0.09 2.08 -22.80
N GLY A 228 0.98 1.11 -22.96
CA GLY A 228 2.09 1.16 -23.90
C GLY A 228 3.43 1.50 -23.27
N ASN A 229 4.46 1.65 -24.08
CA ASN A 229 5.74 2.18 -23.62
C ASN A 229 5.69 3.73 -23.51
N LEU A 230 6.64 4.29 -22.79
CA LEU A 230 6.69 5.73 -22.48
C LEU A 230 6.66 6.60 -23.74
N ASP A 231 7.39 6.21 -24.80
CA ASP A 231 7.47 6.98 -26.05
C ASP A 231 6.14 6.96 -26.82
N ILE A 232 5.50 5.80 -26.94
CA ILE A 232 4.19 5.67 -27.60
C ILE A 232 3.12 6.39 -26.79
N PHE A 233 3.11 6.20 -25.46
CA PHE A 233 2.14 6.82 -24.57
C PHE A 233 2.20 8.35 -24.60
N THR A 234 3.41 8.93 -24.50
CA THR A 234 3.57 10.39 -24.49
C THR A 234 3.15 11.05 -25.81
N LYS A 235 3.40 10.38 -26.93
CA LYS A 235 3.00 10.86 -28.27
C LYS A 235 1.50 10.74 -28.55
N ASN A 236 0.81 9.80 -27.90
CA ASN A 236 -0.58 9.46 -28.18
C ASN A 236 -1.48 9.50 -26.92
N TYR A 237 -1.08 10.24 -25.90
CA TYR A 237 -1.76 10.31 -24.61
C TYR A 237 -3.27 10.50 -24.73
N GLU A 238 -3.69 11.52 -25.51
CA GLU A 238 -5.10 11.89 -25.67
C GLU A 238 -5.99 10.77 -26.24
N LYS A 239 -5.37 9.81 -26.97
CA LYS A 239 -6.07 8.64 -27.53
C LYS A 239 -5.99 7.44 -26.61
N ILE A 240 -4.80 7.15 -26.07
CA ILE A 240 -4.55 5.93 -25.28
C ILE A 240 -5.18 6.03 -23.89
N PHE A 241 -4.99 7.16 -23.20
CA PHE A 241 -5.39 7.30 -21.81
C PHE A 241 -6.89 7.08 -21.59
N PRO A 242 -7.82 7.72 -22.33
CA PRO A 242 -9.25 7.52 -22.11
C PRO A 242 -9.70 6.09 -22.33
N ILE A 243 -9.15 5.38 -23.32
CA ILE A 243 -9.49 4.02 -23.66
C ILE A 243 -9.09 3.05 -22.53
N ILE A 244 -7.81 3.04 -22.18
CA ILE A 244 -7.26 2.12 -21.18
C ILE A 244 -7.79 2.48 -19.78
N SER A 245 -7.85 3.76 -19.43
CA SER A 245 -8.40 4.24 -18.16
C SER A 245 -9.84 3.79 -17.95
N SER A 246 -10.66 3.70 -19.03
CA SER A 246 -12.03 3.20 -18.94
C SER A 246 -12.12 1.73 -18.48
N ASN A 247 -11.11 0.91 -18.78
CA ASN A 247 -11.04 -0.47 -18.30
C ASN A 247 -10.70 -0.53 -16.80
N TYR A 248 -9.77 0.31 -16.35
CA TYR A 248 -9.51 0.46 -14.91
C TYR A 248 -10.72 0.98 -14.13
N ALA A 249 -11.52 1.88 -14.71
CA ALA A 249 -12.73 2.40 -14.09
C ALA A 249 -13.79 1.34 -13.78
N LYS A 250 -13.75 0.21 -14.49
CA LYS A 250 -14.63 -0.94 -14.23
C LYS A 250 -14.23 -1.74 -12.99
N LEU A 251 -13.00 -1.49 -12.44
CA LEU A 251 -12.48 -2.19 -11.26
C LEU A 251 -13.02 -1.56 -9.98
N SER A 252 -14.28 -1.80 -9.71
CA SER A 252 -14.98 -1.34 -8.51
C SER A 252 -15.75 -2.49 -7.86
N LEU A 253 -15.99 -2.40 -6.54
CA LEU A 253 -16.60 -3.49 -5.77
C LEU A 253 -17.97 -3.92 -6.26
N ASN A 254 -18.73 -3.04 -6.88
CA ASN A 254 -20.03 -3.38 -7.45
C ASN A 254 -19.94 -4.34 -8.65
N ASN A 255 -18.76 -4.44 -9.28
CA ASN A 255 -18.48 -5.35 -10.40
C ASN A 255 -17.76 -6.63 -9.95
N PHE A 256 -17.41 -6.75 -8.67
CA PHE A 256 -16.67 -7.89 -8.16
C PHE A 256 -17.61 -8.99 -7.67
N ARG A 257 -17.07 -10.20 -7.55
CA ARG A 257 -17.76 -11.36 -7.01
C ARG A 257 -16.83 -12.20 -6.12
N SER A 258 -17.40 -12.87 -5.15
CA SER A 258 -16.70 -13.82 -4.27
C SER A 258 -17.56 -15.03 -3.98
N ALA A 259 -16.99 -16.24 -4.08
CA ALA A 259 -17.68 -17.50 -3.84
C ALA A 259 -18.99 -17.65 -4.64
N GLY A 260 -19.01 -17.18 -5.89
CA GLY A 260 -20.20 -17.22 -6.76
C GLY A 260 -21.26 -16.16 -6.46
N MET A 261 -21.01 -15.27 -5.51
CA MET A 261 -21.92 -14.19 -5.11
C MET A 261 -21.35 -12.83 -5.56
N GLU A 262 -22.19 -11.97 -6.10
CA GLU A 262 -21.81 -10.61 -6.44
C GLU A 262 -21.58 -9.78 -5.16
N CYS A 263 -20.48 -9.05 -5.12
CA CYS A 263 -20.15 -8.18 -3.97
C CYS A 263 -21.18 -7.07 -3.76
N LEU A 264 -21.92 -6.68 -4.81
CA LEU A 264 -23.01 -5.71 -4.76
C LEU A 264 -24.07 -6.04 -3.67
N PHE A 265 -24.32 -7.32 -3.41
CA PHE A 265 -25.30 -7.77 -2.41
C PHE A 265 -24.68 -8.02 -1.04
N CYS A 266 -23.40 -7.69 -0.84
CA CYS A 266 -22.71 -7.89 0.45
C CYS A 266 -23.05 -6.78 1.43
N SER A 267 -23.44 -7.13 2.65
CA SER A 267 -23.71 -6.17 3.74
C SER A 267 -22.49 -5.34 4.18
N ASN A 268 -21.28 -5.74 3.79
CA ASN A 268 -20.04 -5.02 4.08
C ASN A 268 -19.51 -4.20 2.89
N LEU A 269 -20.28 -4.05 1.82
CA LEU A 269 -19.82 -3.43 0.58
C LEU A 269 -19.19 -2.05 0.79
N GLU A 270 -19.85 -1.17 1.54
CA GLU A 270 -19.40 0.21 1.81
C GLU A 270 -18.13 0.31 2.67
N LYS A 271 -17.76 -0.78 3.35
CA LYS A 271 -16.62 -0.82 4.28
C LYS A 271 -15.48 -1.69 3.74
N CYS A 272 -15.71 -2.33 2.60
CA CYS A 272 -14.78 -3.28 2.02
C CYS A 272 -13.79 -2.57 1.10
N THR A 273 -12.50 -2.87 1.27
CA THR A 273 -11.43 -2.39 0.40
C THR A 273 -10.58 -3.58 -0.01
N ILE A 274 -10.66 -4.00 -1.27
CA ILE A 274 -9.91 -5.14 -1.79
C ILE A 274 -9.22 -4.73 -3.09
N CYS A 275 -7.93 -4.98 -3.17
CA CYS A 275 -7.21 -4.84 -4.43
C CYS A 275 -7.61 -5.94 -5.41
N PRO A 276 -8.19 -5.62 -6.58
CA PRO A 276 -8.67 -6.62 -7.53
C PRO A 276 -7.55 -7.46 -8.14
N VAL A 277 -6.37 -6.87 -8.31
CA VAL A 277 -5.18 -7.53 -8.86
C VAL A 277 -4.49 -8.40 -7.81
N ALA A 278 -4.36 -7.92 -6.55
CA ALA A 278 -3.73 -8.74 -5.51
C ALA A 278 -4.45 -10.08 -5.32
N ALA A 279 -5.79 -10.08 -5.41
CA ALA A 279 -6.59 -11.29 -5.37
C ALA A 279 -6.31 -12.25 -6.54
N SER A 280 -5.91 -11.73 -7.70
CA SER A 280 -5.66 -12.53 -8.91
C SER A 280 -4.34 -13.32 -8.86
N PHE A 281 -3.39 -12.99 -7.99
CA PHE A 281 -2.15 -13.76 -7.84
C PHE A 281 -2.36 -15.19 -7.32
N THR A 282 -3.56 -15.53 -6.85
CA THR A 282 -3.94 -16.88 -6.40
C THR A 282 -4.71 -17.68 -7.45
N GLY A 283 -4.64 -17.27 -8.73
CA GLY A 283 -5.24 -18.02 -9.86
C GLY A 283 -6.69 -17.64 -10.17
N PHE A 284 -7.20 -16.59 -9.57
CA PHE A 284 -8.52 -16.03 -9.89
C PHE A 284 -8.40 -14.95 -10.97
N ALA A 285 -9.46 -14.68 -11.70
CA ALA A 285 -9.52 -13.57 -12.64
C ALA A 285 -9.52 -12.21 -11.89
N ILE A 286 -9.12 -11.14 -12.58
CA ILE A 286 -9.22 -9.78 -12.05
C ILE A 286 -10.69 -9.47 -11.68
N GLY A 287 -10.93 -9.03 -10.45
CA GLY A 287 -12.28 -8.81 -9.92
C GLY A 287 -12.98 -10.04 -9.33
N GLU A 288 -12.37 -11.22 -9.41
CA GLU A 288 -12.79 -12.39 -8.65
C GLU A 288 -12.05 -12.42 -7.31
N ILE A 289 -12.80 -12.42 -6.23
CA ILE A 289 -12.25 -12.33 -4.88
C ILE A 289 -12.24 -13.73 -4.25
N PRO A 290 -11.07 -14.29 -3.94
CA PRO A 290 -10.97 -15.57 -3.25
C PRO A 290 -11.72 -15.56 -1.93
N PRO A 291 -12.38 -16.67 -1.51
CA PRO A 291 -13.16 -16.72 -0.28
C PRO A 291 -12.37 -16.32 0.96
N PHE A 292 -11.09 -16.72 1.05
CA PHE A 292 -10.23 -16.37 2.20
C PHE A 292 -9.96 -14.85 2.27
N VAL A 293 -9.82 -14.18 1.14
CA VAL A 293 -9.64 -12.71 1.08
C VAL A 293 -10.88 -12.01 1.61
N CYS A 294 -12.06 -12.48 1.22
CA CYS A 294 -13.34 -12.00 1.73
C CYS A 294 -13.43 -12.17 3.27
N GLU A 295 -13.03 -13.35 3.80
CA GLU A 295 -13.03 -13.59 5.25
C GLU A 295 -12.05 -12.69 6.01
N ILE A 296 -10.84 -12.45 5.47
CA ILE A 296 -9.89 -11.49 6.05
C ILE A 296 -10.54 -10.10 6.16
N GLN A 297 -11.21 -9.62 5.10
CA GLN A 297 -11.88 -8.32 5.13
C GLN A 297 -13.02 -8.27 6.16
N LYS A 298 -13.83 -9.31 6.26
CA LYS A 298 -14.88 -9.41 7.29
C LYS A 298 -14.31 -9.36 8.71
N ILE A 299 -13.16 -10.00 8.94
CA ILE A 299 -12.47 -9.94 10.24
C ILE A 299 -12.02 -8.51 10.54
N ARG A 300 -11.37 -7.83 9.57
CA ARG A 300 -10.90 -6.44 9.71
C ARG A 300 -12.06 -5.50 10.01
N ILE A 301 -13.10 -5.52 9.19
CA ILE A 301 -14.28 -4.66 9.35
C ILE A 301 -14.90 -4.86 10.75
N ARG A 302 -15.13 -6.11 11.16
CA ARG A 302 -15.74 -6.42 12.45
C ARG A 302 -14.92 -5.89 13.64
N GLU A 303 -13.60 -6.06 13.63
CA GLU A 303 -12.76 -5.61 14.75
C GLU A 303 -12.59 -4.09 14.75
N LYS A 304 -12.55 -3.43 13.58
CA LYS A 304 -12.61 -1.98 13.44
C LYS A 304 -13.92 -1.38 14.01
N GLU A 305 -15.07 -1.98 13.70
CA GLU A 305 -16.37 -1.56 14.24
C GLU A 305 -16.47 -1.70 15.76
N LYS A 306 -15.96 -2.81 16.30
CA LYS A 306 -15.90 -2.99 17.76
C LYS A 306 -14.99 -1.95 18.41
N PHE A 307 -13.82 -1.69 17.84
CA PHE A 307 -12.91 -0.66 18.30
C PHE A 307 -13.60 0.69 18.36
N ARG A 308 -14.29 1.12 17.29
CA ARG A 308 -15.03 2.38 17.23
C ARG A 308 -16.08 2.48 18.33
N LYS A 309 -16.88 1.44 18.52
CA LYS A 309 -17.89 1.38 19.59
C LYS A 309 -17.28 1.47 21.00
N GLU A 310 -16.08 0.93 21.19
CA GLU A 310 -15.40 0.97 22.49
C GLU A 310 -14.79 2.35 22.78
N ILE A 311 -14.17 3.00 21.79
CA ILE A 311 -13.57 4.33 21.98
C ILE A 311 -14.62 5.45 22.09
N GLN A 312 -15.81 5.30 21.51
CA GLN A 312 -16.93 6.24 21.67
C GLN A 312 -17.44 6.33 23.11
N LYS A 313 -17.12 5.36 23.95
CA LYS A 313 -17.50 5.32 25.38
C LYS A 313 -16.44 5.92 26.30
N ILE A 314 -15.31 6.32 25.75
CA ILE A 314 -14.15 6.90 26.43
C ILE A 314 -14.13 8.42 26.24
#